data_beff8da5ad475f55784b29a7b00a9a9b
#
_entry.id   beff8da5ad475f55784b29a7b00a9a9b
#
_cell.length_a   1.000
_cell.length_b   1.000
_cell.length_c   1.000
_cell.angle_alpha   90.00
_cell.angle_beta   90.00
_cell.angle_gamma   90.00
#
_symmetry.space_group_name_H-M   'P 1'
#
loop_
_entity.id
_entity.type
_entity.pdbx_description
1 polymer ?
#
loop_
_entity_poly.entity_id
_entity_poly.type
_entity_poly.pdbx_seq_one_letter_code
_entity_poly.pdbx_strand_id
1 'polypeptide(L)'
;GKYHYYLKDHQGNNRVVVAEEGTVEEVNDYYAFGGLMSTSSRQSVQPYKYNGKELDRKGGLDWYDYGARMYDAALGRFMKTDRFSEKYVSLSPYQYGANNPVNNIDVNGDSIWYTRNGDIVTMHVTAKIFNNSSDNINMARAAKDIVSDIKSTYEGKFEWSDNKTYNLKVDMDLKVATSMKDVENSDHLFVLADSDSKGARGATSMLGG
;
A
#
# COMPACT_ATOMS: atom_id res chain seq x y z
N GLY A 1 -13.99 25.39 -0.25
CA GLY A 1 -14.26 24.00 -0.61
C GLY A 1 -15.12 23.37 0.46
N LYS A 2 -15.94 22.40 0.09
CA LYS A 2 -16.73 21.61 1.08
C LYS A 2 -15.85 20.49 1.60
N TYR A 3 -16.01 20.17 2.88
CA TYR A 3 -15.38 19.01 3.49
C TYR A 3 -16.23 17.77 3.29
N HIS A 4 -15.56 16.62 3.04
CA HIS A 4 -16.22 15.33 2.93
C HIS A 4 -15.56 14.36 3.93
N TYR A 5 -16.38 13.55 4.60
CA TYR A 5 -15.93 12.54 5.54
C TYR A 5 -16.14 11.15 4.93
N TYR A 6 -15.18 10.25 5.18
CA TYR A 6 -15.21 8.90 4.63
C TYR A 6 -15.36 7.88 5.74
N LEU A 7 -16.40 7.06 5.65
CA LEU A 7 -16.50 5.85 6.46
C LEU A 7 -15.90 4.71 5.67
N LYS A 8 -14.83 4.13 6.21
CA LYS A 8 -14.06 3.06 5.57
C LYS A 8 -14.28 1.75 6.29
N ASP A 9 -14.18 0.64 5.56
CA ASP A 9 -14.10 -0.68 6.17
C ASP A 9 -12.65 -1.06 6.57
N HIS A 10 -12.48 -2.28 7.06
CA HIS A 10 -11.19 -2.79 7.55
C HIS A 10 -10.09 -2.86 6.48
N GLN A 11 -10.44 -2.83 5.21
CA GLN A 11 -9.51 -2.82 4.07
C GLN A 11 -9.25 -1.41 3.53
N GLY A 12 -9.81 -0.38 4.16
CA GLY A 12 -9.68 0.99 3.69
C GLY A 12 -10.60 1.35 2.53
N ASN A 13 -11.57 0.49 2.19
CA ASN A 13 -12.55 0.78 1.16
C ASN A 13 -13.47 1.92 1.61
N ASN A 14 -13.66 2.93 0.77
CA ASN A 14 -14.60 4.01 1.04
C ASN A 14 -16.03 3.48 0.89
N ARG A 15 -16.70 3.20 2.02
CA ARG A 15 -18.06 2.66 2.05
C ARG A 15 -19.13 3.74 1.96
N VAL A 16 -18.93 4.84 2.67
CA VAL A 16 -19.87 5.96 2.69
C VAL A 16 -19.10 7.27 2.60
N VAL A 17 -19.61 8.20 1.81
CA VAL A 17 -19.15 9.59 1.77
C VAL A 17 -20.24 10.46 2.36
N VAL A 18 -19.86 11.28 3.34
CA VAL A 18 -20.78 12.16 4.08
C VAL A 18 -20.30 13.60 3.92
N ALA A 19 -21.20 14.50 3.55
CA ALA A 19 -20.93 15.93 3.52
C ALA A 19 -20.75 16.52 4.93
N GLU A 20 -20.17 17.70 5.01
CA GLU A 20 -19.95 18.44 6.27
C GLU A 20 -21.24 18.62 7.09
N GLU A 21 -22.35 18.81 6.43
CA GLU A 21 -23.68 18.95 7.03
C GLU A 21 -24.33 17.62 7.49
N GLY A 22 -23.62 16.48 7.32
CA GLY A 22 -24.08 15.15 7.72
C GLY A 22 -24.93 14.42 6.67
N THR A 23 -25.11 14.99 5.48
CA THR A 23 -25.83 14.33 4.39
C THR A 23 -24.99 13.22 3.77
N VAL A 24 -25.59 12.02 3.61
CA VAL A 24 -24.93 10.92 2.86
C VAL A 24 -24.99 11.23 1.38
N GLU A 25 -23.82 11.40 0.76
CA GLU A 25 -23.71 11.73 -0.66
C GLU A 25 -23.45 10.51 -1.53
N GLU A 26 -22.78 9.49 -0.96
CA GLU A 26 -22.41 8.31 -1.72
C GLU A 26 -22.35 7.09 -0.80
N VAL A 27 -22.82 5.95 -1.32
CA VAL A 27 -22.67 4.62 -0.69
C VAL A 27 -22.04 3.69 -1.70
N ASN A 28 -21.01 2.94 -1.29
CA ASN A 28 -20.28 2.01 -2.15
C ASN A 28 -20.31 0.60 -1.54
N ASP A 29 -20.79 -0.34 -2.32
CA ASP A 29 -20.70 -1.77 -2.07
C ASP A 29 -19.78 -2.42 -3.09
N TYR A 30 -18.90 -3.32 -2.59
CA TYR A 30 -17.87 -3.93 -3.42
C TYR A 30 -18.00 -5.44 -3.46
N TYR A 31 -17.73 -6.01 -4.63
CA TYR A 31 -17.35 -7.42 -4.72
C TYR A 31 -15.97 -7.63 -4.10
N ALA A 32 -15.61 -8.87 -3.78
CA ALA A 32 -14.35 -9.21 -3.11
C ALA A 32 -13.10 -8.62 -3.80
N PHE A 33 -13.08 -8.57 -5.13
CA PHE A 33 -12.01 -7.98 -5.93
C PHE A 33 -12.20 -6.49 -6.23
N GLY A 34 -13.10 -5.80 -5.54
CA GLY A 34 -13.21 -4.35 -5.62
C GLY A 34 -14.12 -3.79 -6.71
N GLY A 35 -14.74 -4.65 -7.51
CA GLY A 35 -15.78 -4.21 -8.44
C GLY A 35 -16.96 -3.61 -7.68
N LEU A 36 -17.48 -2.47 -8.13
CA LEU A 36 -18.66 -1.85 -7.53
C LEU A 36 -19.92 -2.68 -7.82
N MET A 37 -20.74 -2.92 -6.79
CA MET A 37 -22.02 -3.58 -6.94
C MET A 37 -23.08 -2.62 -7.49
N SER A 38 -24.15 -3.16 -8.08
CA SER A 38 -25.29 -2.37 -8.57
C SER A 38 -26.05 -1.63 -7.48
N THR A 39 -25.85 -2.01 -6.21
CA THR A 39 -26.37 -1.32 -5.01
C THR A 39 -25.62 -0.05 -4.69
N SER A 40 -24.41 0.15 -5.26
CA SER A 40 -23.64 1.37 -5.07
C SER A 40 -24.32 2.58 -5.70
N SER A 41 -24.05 3.77 -5.14
CA SER A 41 -24.56 5.03 -5.68
C SER A 41 -24.15 5.22 -7.14
N ARG A 42 -25.10 5.61 -7.99
CA ARG A 42 -24.82 5.90 -9.40
C ARG A 42 -24.03 7.19 -9.59
N GLN A 43 -24.23 8.18 -8.73
CA GLN A 43 -23.41 9.39 -8.71
C GLN A 43 -22.15 9.13 -7.92
N SER A 44 -21.02 9.43 -8.55
CA SER A 44 -19.71 9.36 -7.89
C SER A 44 -19.28 10.78 -7.54
N VAL A 45 -19.31 11.09 -6.25
CA VAL A 45 -18.86 12.38 -5.70
C VAL A 45 -17.35 12.37 -5.54
N GLN A 46 -16.78 11.19 -5.32
CA GLN A 46 -15.38 10.98 -5.06
C GLN A 46 -14.77 9.90 -5.97
N PRO A 47 -13.57 10.13 -6.53
CA PRO A 47 -12.89 9.12 -7.33
C PRO A 47 -12.31 7.97 -6.48
N TYR A 48 -11.98 8.22 -5.21
CA TYR A 48 -11.34 7.24 -4.33
C TYR A 48 -12.33 6.22 -3.80
N LYS A 49 -12.11 4.92 -4.09
CA LYS A 49 -13.05 3.83 -3.80
C LYS A 49 -12.38 2.66 -3.05
N TYR A 50 -12.19 1.55 -3.73
CA TYR A 50 -11.62 0.31 -3.21
C TYR A 50 -10.19 0.52 -2.71
N ASN A 51 -9.87 0.08 -1.49
CA ASN A 51 -8.62 0.32 -0.77
C ASN A 51 -8.19 1.80 -0.72
N GLY A 52 -9.12 2.73 -0.90
CA GLY A 52 -8.84 4.15 -1.00
C GLY A 52 -8.15 4.57 -2.30
N LYS A 53 -8.12 3.70 -3.32
CA LYS A 53 -7.51 3.98 -4.61
C LYS A 53 -8.45 4.75 -5.53
N GLU A 54 -7.86 5.56 -6.41
CA GLU A 54 -8.59 6.32 -7.42
C GLU A 54 -9.14 5.39 -8.49
N LEU A 55 -10.44 5.51 -8.77
CA LEU A 55 -11.12 4.79 -9.85
C LEU A 55 -11.15 5.66 -11.10
N ASP A 56 -10.37 5.32 -12.12
CA ASP A 56 -10.40 5.98 -13.42
C ASP A 56 -11.53 5.38 -14.28
N ARG A 57 -12.52 6.21 -14.58
CA ARG A 57 -13.68 5.86 -15.41
C ARG A 57 -13.61 6.38 -16.85
N LYS A 58 -12.50 6.97 -17.23
CA LYS A 58 -12.32 7.49 -18.59
C LYS A 58 -12.42 6.38 -19.60
N GLY A 59 -13.21 6.62 -20.61
CA GLY A 59 -13.42 5.64 -21.69
C GLY A 59 -14.11 4.34 -21.27
N GLY A 60 -14.71 4.27 -20.06
CA GLY A 60 -15.39 3.08 -19.56
C GLY A 60 -14.44 1.98 -19.07
N LEU A 61 -13.19 2.32 -18.74
CA LEU A 61 -12.19 1.35 -18.30
C LEU A 61 -12.47 0.84 -16.88
N ASP A 62 -12.94 1.69 -15.97
CA ASP A 62 -13.19 1.38 -14.55
C ASP A 62 -12.00 0.69 -13.86
N TRP A 63 -10.79 1.23 -14.05
CA TRP A 63 -9.55 0.72 -13.46
C TRP A 63 -9.15 1.53 -12.24
N TYR A 64 -8.57 0.86 -11.25
CA TYR A 64 -7.99 1.50 -10.06
C TYR A 64 -6.51 1.81 -10.26
N ASP A 65 -6.12 3.03 -9.92
CA ASP A 65 -4.71 3.43 -9.89
C ASP A 65 -4.08 3.03 -8.55
N TYR A 66 -3.20 2.03 -8.58
CA TYR A 66 -2.42 1.60 -7.42
C TYR A 66 -1.03 2.26 -7.36
N GLY A 67 -0.73 3.17 -8.29
CA GLY A 67 0.56 3.83 -8.43
C GLY A 67 1.50 3.04 -9.36
N ALA A 68 2.03 1.91 -8.92
CA ALA A 68 2.92 1.10 -9.76
C ALA A 68 2.20 0.42 -10.92
N ARG A 69 0.92 0.07 -10.73
CA ARG A 69 0.14 -0.67 -11.73
C ARG A 69 -1.33 -0.24 -11.70
N MET A 70 -1.94 -0.24 -12.88
CA MET A 70 -3.40 -0.14 -13.01
C MET A 70 -4.04 -1.51 -12.73
N TYR A 71 -5.11 -1.50 -11.96
CA TYR A 71 -5.83 -2.70 -11.52
C TYR A 71 -7.24 -2.75 -12.12
N ASP A 72 -7.58 -3.85 -12.77
CA ASP A 72 -8.90 -4.12 -13.29
C ASP A 72 -9.67 -5.01 -12.30
N ALA A 73 -10.66 -4.42 -11.64
CA ALA A 73 -11.47 -5.12 -10.65
C ALA A 73 -12.45 -6.13 -11.27
N ALA A 74 -12.84 -5.97 -12.53
CA ALA A 74 -13.68 -6.93 -13.23
C ALA A 74 -12.93 -8.21 -13.56
N LEU A 75 -11.64 -8.11 -13.87
CA LEU A 75 -10.75 -9.25 -14.10
C LEU A 75 -10.08 -9.74 -12.80
N GLY A 76 -10.07 -8.94 -11.74
CA GLY A 76 -9.34 -9.23 -10.50
C GLY A 76 -7.82 -9.25 -10.68
N ARG A 77 -7.28 -8.44 -11.61
CA ARG A 77 -5.87 -8.49 -12.02
C ARG A 77 -5.29 -7.11 -12.27
N PHE A 78 -3.98 -7.02 -12.08
CA PHE A 78 -3.21 -5.89 -12.59
C PHE A 78 -3.03 -5.98 -14.11
N MET A 79 -2.94 -4.82 -14.76
CA MET A 79 -2.80 -4.72 -16.23
C MET A 79 -1.33 -4.78 -16.69
N LYS A 80 -0.40 -4.77 -15.75
CA LYS A 80 1.06 -4.89 -15.99
C LYS A 80 1.63 -6.00 -15.12
N THR A 81 2.70 -6.65 -15.56
CA THR A 81 3.42 -7.64 -14.78
C THR A 81 4.02 -7.02 -13.53
N ASP A 82 4.00 -7.77 -12.44
CA ASP A 82 4.69 -7.39 -11.22
C ASP A 82 6.20 -7.40 -11.45
N ARG A 83 6.88 -6.31 -11.10
CA ARG A 83 8.34 -6.23 -11.22
C ARG A 83 9.08 -7.18 -10.27
N PHE A 84 8.38 -7.66 -9.24
CA PHE A 84 8.89 -8.65 -8.28
C PHE A 84 8.33 -10.06 -8.52
N SER A 85 7.73 -10.32 -9.68
CA SER A 85 7.12 -11.62 -10.01
C SER A 85 8.08 -12.81 -9.84
N GLU A 86 9.38 -12.59 -10.01
CA GLU A 86 10.41 -13.62 -9.79
C GLU A 86 10.49 -14.12 -8.34
N LYS A 87 10.04 -13.30 -7.36
CA LYS A 87 9.96 -13.70 -5.95
C LYS A 87 8.80 -14.65 -5.67
N TYR A 88 7.81 -14.66 -6.54
CA TYR A 88 6.52 -15.34 -6.33
C TYR A 88 6.19 -16.29 -7.48
N VAL A 89 7.13 -17.19 -7.79
CA VAL A 89 7.06 -18.13 -8.92
C VAL A 89 5.81 -19.01 -8.93
N SER A 90 5.14 -19.17 -7.80
CA SER A 90 3.87 -19.91 -7.68
C SER A 90 2.62 -19.08 -7.98
N LEU A 91 2.77 -17.76 -8.16
CA LEU A 91 1.68 -16.84 -8.42
C LEU A 91 1.78 -16.25 -9.82
N SER A 92 0.62 -15.90 -10.39
CA SER A 92 0.61 -15.16 -11.65
C SER A 92 1.27 -13.79 -11.48
N PRO A 93 2.11 -13.32 -12.41
CA PRO A 93 2.70 -11.98 -12.34
C PRO A 93 1.66 -10.83 -12.44
N TYR A 94 0.41 -11.14 -12.74
CA TYR A 94 -0.70 -10.19 -12.81
C TYR A 94 -1.65 -10.28 -11.62
N GLN A 95 -1.35 -11.15 -10.63
CA GLN A 95 -2.24 -11.39 -9.49
C GLN A 95 -2.40 -10.15 -8.61
N TYR A 96 -3.55 -10.05 -7.93
CA TYR A 96 -3.85 -9.12 -6.88
C TYR A 96 -3.97 -9.85 -5.54
N GLY A 97 -3.27 -9.38 -4.51
CA GLY A 97 -3.40 -9.86 -3.13
C GLY A 97 -3.23 -11.37 -2.97
N ALA A 98 -2.34 -12.01 -3.76
CA ALA A 98 -2.14 -13.46 -3.79
C ALA A 98 -3.44 -14.25 -4.06
N ASN A 99 -4.34 -13.71 -4.88
CA ASN A 99 -5.69 -14.22 -5.17
C ASN A 99 -6.59 -14.40 -3.91
N ASN A 100 -6.29 -13.67 -2.85
CA ASN A 100 -7.08 -13.66 -1.61
C ASN A 100 -7.39 -12.22 -1.17
N PRO A 101 -8.24 -11.49 -1.92
CA PRO A 101 -8.48 -10.06 -1.73
C PRO A 101 -9.22 -9.73 -0.43
N VAL A 102 -9.83 -10.71 0.23
CA VAL A 102 -10.51 -10.51 1.52
C VAL A 102 -9.51 -10.39 2.68
N ASN A 103 -8.39 -11.10 2.59
CA ASN A 103 -7.37 -11.12 3.65
C ASN A 103 -6.12 -10.30 3.29
N ASN A 104 -5.91 -10.00 2.02
CA ASN A 104 -4.70 -9.35 1.54
C ASN A 104 -5.04 -8.07 0.80
N ILE A 105 -4.24 -7.04 1.01
CA ILE A 105 -4.30 -5.75 0.30
C ILE A 105 -2.95 -5.53 -0.35
N ASP A 106 -2.94 -5.15 -1.62
CA ASP A 106 -1.76 -4.58 -2.24
C ASP A 106 -1.79 -3.06 -2.03
N VAL A 107 -0.80 -2.51 -1.34
CA VAL A 107 -0.84 -1.10 -0.93
C VAL A 107 -0.51 -0.15 -2.08
N ASN A 108 0.50 -0.49 -2.89
CA ASN A 108 1.01 0.37 -3.96
C ASN A 108 1.05 -0.30 -5.33
N GLY A 109 0.44 -1.47 -5.46
CA GLY A 109 0.51 -2.23 -6.70
C GLY A 109 1.79 -3.05 -6.87
N ASP A 110 2.68 -3.11 -5.85
CA ASP A 110 3.90 -3.94 -5.92
C ASP A 110 4.75 -4.04 -4.64
N SER A 111 4.51 -3.25 -3.59
CA SER A 111 5.57 -3.03 -2.60
C SER A 111 5.26 -3.43 -1.16
N ILE A 112 4.03 -3.46 -0.70
CA ILE A 112 3.67 -3.96 0.63
C ILE A 112 2.41 -4.81 0.54
N TRP A 113 2.49 -6.02 1.05
CA TRP A 113 1.36 -6.92 1.12
C TRP A 113 1.50 -7.89 2.29
N TYR A 114 0.39 -8.40 2.72
CA TYR A 114 0.36 -9.35 3.82
C TYR A 114 0.01 -10.74 3.29
N THR A 115 0.73 -11.74 3.79
CA THR A 115 0.34 -13.13 3.64
C THR A 115 0.01 -13.72 4.99
N ARG A 116 -1.01 -14.57 5.04
CA ARG A 116 -1.38 -15.30 6.25
C ARG A 116 -1.23 -16.79 6.03
N ASN A 117 -0.54 -17.43 6.96
CA ASN A 117 -0.44 -18.88 7.03
C ASN A 117 -0.71 -19.32 8.47
N GLY A 118 -1.92 -19.80 8.73
CA GLY A 118 -2.38 -20.11 10.07
C GLY A 118 -2.39 -18.88 10.97
N ASP A 119 -1.60 -18.92 12.04
CA ASP A 119 -1.46 -17.81 13.00
C ASP A 119 -0.29 -16.87 12.68
N ILE A 120 0.39 -17.10 11.55
CA ILE A 120 1.49 -16.23 11.10
C ILE A 120 0.96 -15.28 10.05
N VAL A 121 1.13 -13.99 10.28
CA VAL A 121 0.91 -12.91 9.31
C VAL A 121 2.27 -12.37 8.91
N THR A 122 2.61 -12.38 7.63
CA THR A 122 3.86 -11.82 7.13
C THR A 122 3.56 -10.54 6.36
N MET A 123 4.15 -9.45 6.79
CA MET A 123 4.15 -8.17 6.07
C MET A 123 5.36 -8.15 5.13
N HIS A 124 5.10 -8.06 3.83
CA HIS A 124 6.14 -7.96 2.80
C HIS A 124 6.34 -6.50 2.44
N VAL A 125 7.56 -6.00 2.58
CA VAL A 125 7.90 -4.60 2.31
C VAL A 125 9.04 -4.54 1.31
N THR A 126 8.84 -3.80 0.21
CA THR A 126 9.93 -3.42 -0.69
C THR A 126 10.19 -1.92 -0.57
N ALA A 127 11.44 -1.54 -0.44
CA ALA A 127 11.81 -0.15 -0.25
C ALA A 127 13.19 0.16 -0.83
N LYS A 128 13.48 1.43 -0.98
CA LYS A 128 14.82 1.93 -1.32
C LYS A 128 15.33 2.86 -0.24
N ILE A 129 16.64 2.87 -0.05
CA ILE A 129 17.34 3.83 0.81
C ILE A 129 18.29 4.67 -0.04
N PHE A 130 18.23 5.98 0.12
CA PHE A 130 19.05 6.94 -0.59
C PHE A 130 19.76 7.87 0.39
N ASN A 131 21.07 8.10 0.15
CA ASN A 131 21.83 9.08 0.93
C ASN A 131 21.77 10.44 0.26
N ASN A 132 21.08 11.38 0.88
CA ASN A 132 21.03 12.79 0.52
C ASN A 132 21.74 13.69 1.55
N SER A 133 22.58 13.08 2.39
CA SER A 133 23.40 13.83 3.35
C SER A 133 24.80 14.12 2.77
N SER A 134 25.50 15.06 3.39
CA SER A 134 26.89 15.36 3.08
C SER A 134 27.86 14.30 3.61
N ASP A 135 27.38 13.41 4.50
CA ASP A 135 28.21 12.39 5.14
C ASP A 135 28.47 11.18 4.26
N ASN A 136 29.68 10.62 4.36
CA ASN A 136 30.01 9.34 3.73
C ASN A 136 29.47 8.18 4.58
N ILE A 137 28.21 7.81 4.35
CA ILE A 137 27.51 6.78 5.11
C ILE A 137 27.73 5.41 4.46
N ASN A 138 28.02 4.40 5.27
CA ASN A 138 27.98 3.01 4.82
C ASN A 138 26.53 2.57 4.60
N MET A 139 26.04 2.73 3.38
CA MET A 139 24.64 2.49 3.00
C MET A 139 24.20 1.04 3.21
N ALA A 140 25.12 0.07 3.03
CA ALA A 140 24.79 -1.34 3.24
C ALA A 140 24.57 -1.64 4.73
N ARG A 141 25.30 -0.98 5.62
CA ARG A 141 25.10 -1.07 7.06
C ARG A 141 23.81 -0.35 7.47
N ALA A 142 23.60 0.87 7.00
CA ALA A 142 22.40 1.63 7.29
C ALA A 142 21.11 0.89 6.87
N ALA A 143 21.13 0.25 5.70
CA ALA A 143 20.00 -0.57 5.25
C ALA A 143 19.75 -1.76 6.18
N LYS A 144 20.79 -2.45 6.65
CA LYS A 144 20.63 -3.56 7.61
C LYS A 144 20.08 -3.09 8.96
N ASP A 145 20.58 -1.95 9.45
CA ASP A 145 20.16 -1.39 10.72
C ASP A 145 18.65 -1.01 10.65
N ILE A 146 18.22 -0.34 9.57
CA ILE A 146 16.80 0.00 9.34
C ILE A 146 15.92 -1.25 9.28
N VAL A 147 16.33 -2.28 8.55
CA VAL A 147 15.57 -3.55 8.48
C VAL A 147 15.47 -4.20 9.86
N SER A 148 16.56 -4.19 10.64
CA SER A 148 16.58 -4.73 11.99
C SER A 148 15.64 -3.96 12.92
N ASP A 149 15.67 -2.63 12.86
CA ASP A 149 14.83 -1.76 13.69
C ASP A 149 13.34 -1.95 13.37
N ILE A 150 13.00 -2.03 12.07
CA ILE A 150 11.63 -2.28 11.64
C ILE A 150 11.15 -3.66 12.13
N LYS A 151 11.97 -4.70 11.96
CA LYS A 151 11.64 -6.04 12.46
C LYS A 151 11.45 -6.03 13.98
N SER A 152 12.38 -5.45 14.72
CA SER A 152 12.29 -5.39 16.19
C SER A 152 11.08 -4.60 16.69
N THR A 153 10.61 -3.63 15.90
CA THR A 153 9.47 -2.77 16.25
C THR A 153 8.13 -3.44 15.96
N TYR A 154 8.02 -4.14 14.83
CA TYR A 154 6.73 -4.62 14.33
C TYR A 154 6.54 -6.14 14.46
N GLU A 155 7.62 -6.94 14.52
CA GLU A 155 7.48 -8.39 14.72
C GLU A 155 7.02 -8.72 16.14
N GLY A 156 6.05 -9.62 16.24
CA GLY A 156 5.55 -10.05 17.53
C GLY A 156 4.11 -10.54 17.49
N LYS A 157 3.57 -10.75 18.67
CA LYS A 157 2.19 -11.18 18.86
C LYS A 157 1.26 -9.98 18.89
N PHE A 158 0.13 -10.08 18.20
CA PHE A 158 -0.93 -9.10 18.25
C PHE A 158 -2.31 -9.78 18.21
N GLU A 159 -3.30 -9.12 18.76
CA GLU A 159 -4.69 -9.56 18.70
C GLU A 159 -5.38 -8.88 17.54
N TRP A 160 -6.09 -9.65 16.73
CA TRP A 160 -6.91 -9.13 15.65
C TRP A 160 -8.36 -8.93 16.12
N SER A 161 -9.17 -8.26 15.29
CA SER A 161 -10.59 -7.99 15.55
C SER A 161 -11.47 -9.25 15.76
N ASP A 162 -10.97 -10.43 15.43
CA ASP A 162 -11.61 -11.73 15.67
C ASP A 162 -11.25 -12.34 17.04
N ASN A 163 -10.60 -11.58 17.93
CA ASN A 163 -10.09 -11.96 19.24
C ASN A 163 -9.11 -13.15 19.21
N LYS A 164 -8.42 -13.34 18.08
CA LYS A 164 -7.35 -14.35 17.96
C LYS A 164 -5.98 -13.66 17.98
N THR A 165 -5.04 -14.39 18.56
CA THR A 165 -3.64 -13.96 18.59
C THR A 165 -2.91 -14.43 17.34
N TYR A 166 -2.22 -13.51 16.67
CA TYR A 166 -1.39 -13.77 15.51
C TYR A 166 0.06 -13.37 15.78
N ASN A 167 0.98 -13.96 15.03
CA ASN A 167 2.39 -13.58 15.02
C ASN A 167 2.68 -12.77 13.77
N LEU A 168 2.99 -11.49 13.90
CA LEU A 168 3.45 -10.66 12.78
C LEU A 168 4.94 -10.92 12.53
N LYS A 169 5.27 -11.17 11.28
CA LYS A 169 6.63 -11.21 10.76
C LYS A 169 6.80 -10.13 9.69
N VAL A 170 8.00 -9.61 9.55
CA VAL A 170 8.35 -8.64 8.51
C VAL A 170 9.35 -9.26 7.56
N ASP A 171 8.95 -9.35 6.29
CA ASP A 171 9.82 -9.71 5.17
C ASP A 171 10.10 -8.42 4.37
N MET A 172 11.31 -7.86 4.57
CA MET A 172 11.67 -6.56 3.99
C MET A 172 12.85 -6.68 3.04
N ASP A 173 12.63 -6.23 1.80
CA ASP A 173 13.67 -6.06 0.78
C ASP A 173 14.00 -4.56 0.65
N LEU A 174 15.08 -4.12 1.31
CA LEU A 174 15.55 -2.74 1.27
C LEU A 174 16.79 -2.64 0.39
N LYS A 175 16.67 -1.96 -0.75
CA LYS A 175 17.74 -1.76 -1.72
C LYS A 175 18.36 -0.37 -1.60
N VAL A 176 19.67 -0.29 -1.80
CA VAL A 176 20.37 1.00 -1.86
C VAL A 176 20.17 1.62 -3.25
N ALA A 177 19.62 2.83 -3.30
CA ALA A 177 19.58 3.64 -4.51
C ALA A 177 20.86 4.47 -4.60
N THR A 178 21.48 4.50 -5.79
CA THR A 178 22.71 5.26 -6.02
C THR A 178 22.41 6.67 -6.49
N SER A 179 21.23 6.89 -7.03
CA SER A 179 20.73 8.20 -7.44
C SER A 179 19.19 8.27 -7.29
N MET A 180 18.64 9.50 -7.26
CA MET A 180 17.18 9.69 -7.30
C MET A 180 16.53 9.19 -8.59
N LYS A 181 17.30 8.96 -9.65
CA LYS A 181 16.79 8.36 -10.90
C LYS A 181 16.49 6.86 -10.74
N ASP A 182 17.11 6.23 -9.75
CA ASP A 182 16.86 4.82 -9.43
C ASP A 182 15.58 4.63 -8.60
N VAL A 183 14.99 5.74 -8.14
CA VAL A 183 13.77 5.77 -7.30
C VAL A 183 12.57 6.03 -8.19
N GLU A 184 11.63 5.11 -8.17
CA GLU A 184 10.35 5.25 -8.85
C GLU A 184 9.29 5.84 -7.89
N ASN A 185 8.27 6.49 -8.44
CA ASN A 185 7.19 7.10 -7.63
C ASN A 185 6.45 6.10 -6.71
N SER A 186 6.52 4.83 -7.05
CA SER A 186 5.93 3.72 -6.29
C SER A 186 6.84 3.14 -5.21
N ASP A 187 8.11 3.58 -5.11
CA ASP A 187 9.02 3.07 -4.10
C ASP A 187 8.72 3.67 -2.71
N HIS A 188 8.72 2.83 -1.69
CA HIS A 188 8.91 3.34 -0.33
C HIS A 188 10.36 3.80 -0.21
N LEU A 189 10.55 5.07 0.10
CA LEU A 189 11.87 5.68 0.11
C LEU A 189 12.28 6.10 1.52
N PHE A 190 13.43 5.59 1.96
CA PHE A 190 14.13 6.09 3.13
C PHE A 190 15.24 7.05 2.65
N VAL A 191 15.15 8.31 3.06
CA VAL A 191 16.16 9.31 2.75
C VAL A 191 16.99 9.60 4.00
N LEU A 192 18.30 9.39 3.90
CA LEU A 192 19.25 9.87 4.90
C LEU A 192 19.62 11.31 4.53
N ALA A 193 19.35 12.24 5.43
CA ALA A 193 19.62 13.66 5.23
C ALA A 193 20.44 14.19 6.41
N ASP A 194 21.14 15.31 6.20
CA ASP A 194 21.83 16.01 7.27
C ASP A 194 20.82 16.45 8.32
N SER A 195 21.17 16.30 9.61
CA SER A 195 20.35 16.82 10.69
C SER A 195 20.34 18.35 10.60
N ASP A 196 19.17 18.95 10.50
CA ASP A 196 19.04 20.35 10.85
C ASP A 196 19.44 20.53 12.33
N SER A 197 19.77 21.75 12.72
CA SER A 197 20.30 22.11 14.05
C SER A 197 19.41 21.69 15.25
N LYS A 198 18.37 20.88 15.06
CA LYS A 198 17.40 20.39 16.04
C LYS A 198 17.40 18.86 16.24
N GLY A 199 18.33 18.13 15.66
CA GLY A 199 18.63 16.76 16.05
C GLY A 199 17.76 15.66 15.44
N ALA A 200 16.98 15.92 14.41
CA ALA A 200 16.30 14.86 13.67
C ALA A 200 17.29 14.10 12.78
N ARG A 201 17.56 12.84 13.09
CA ARG A 201 18.33 11.94 12.23
C ARG A 201 17.38 11.08 11.43
N GLY A 202 17.18 11.45 10.18
CA GLY A 202 16.41 10.69 9.20
C GLY A 202 14.99 11.21 9.00
N ALA A 203 14.61 11.41 7.76
CA ALA A 203 13.25 11.67 7.33
C ALA A 203 12.76 10.49 6.51
N THR A 204 11.60 9.93 6.87
CA THR A 204 10.84 9.07 5.98
C THR A 204 9.87 9.93 5.20
N SER A 205 9.99 10.02 3.90
CA SER A 205 8.92 10.55 3.06
C SER A 205 8.27 9.40 2.32
N MET A 206 6.98 9.21 2.54
CA MET A 206 6.16 8.49 1.58
C MET A 206 5.90 9.47 0.44
N LEU A 207 6.50 9.22 -0.71
CA LEU A 207 6.11 9.87 -1.94
C LEU A 207 4.83 9.16 -2.41
N GLY A 208 3.70 9.56 -1.83
CA GLY A 208 2.38 9.23 -2.30
C GLY A 208 1.80 10.47 -2.94
N GLY A 209 1.66 10.47 -4.25
CA GLY A 209 0.86 11.43 -5.00
C GLY A 209 -0.58 10.95 -5.07
#